data_52dca434926896315a6958014dcc31fd
#
_entry.id   52dca434926896315a6958014dcc31fd
#
_cell.length_a   1.000
_cell.length_b   1.000
_cell.length_c   1.000
_cell.angle_alpha   90.00
_cell.angle_beta   90.00
_cell.angle_gamma   90.00
#
_symmetry.space_group_name_H-M   'P 1'
#
loop_
_entity.id
_entity.type
_entity.pdbx_description
1 polymer ?
#
loop_
_entity_poly.entity_id
_entity_poly.type
_entity_poly.pdbx_seq_one_letter_code
_entity_poly.pdbx_strand_id
1 'polypeptide(L)'
;MKPVLLDTGVVVALLDRSERLHEACAAAVEEIEAPLITCEAVIAESFYLLRNLAGASEAVIENVEAGIFQIPFQLSHEAAGLKQILRKYRDRKIDLADACLIRLADEFGTADILTLDQDFAIYRWGKNKPFRMLPRT
;
A
#
# COMPACT_ATOMS: atom_id res chain seq x y z
N MET A 1 2.69 18.41 2.24
CA MET A 1 3.41 17.28 1.62
C MET A 1 2.44 16.16 1.36
N LYS A 2 2.41 15.67 0.13
CA LYS A 2 1.47 14.61 -0.23
C LYS A 2 1.88 13.27 0.40
N PRO A 3 0.93 12.48 0.90
CA PRO A 3 1.26 11.19 1.49
C PRO A 3 1.75 10.19 0.44
N VAL A 4 2.37 9.12 0.92
CA VAL A 4 2.86 8.02 0.08
C VAL A 4 2.04 6.79 0.43
N LEU A 5 1.54 6.12 -0.60
CA LEU A 5 0.76 4.89 -0.43
C LEU A 5 1.68 3.73 -0.05
N LEU A 6 1.20 2.83 0.81
CA LEU A 6 1.98 1.71 1.30
C LEU A 6 1.27 0.40 0.98
N ASP A 7 1.90 -0.42 0.14
CA ASP A 7 1.37 -1.73 -0.28
C ASP A 7 1.94 -2.86 0.58
N THR A 8 1.26 -3.99 0.55
CA THR A 8 1.55 -5.18 1.36
C THR A 8 2.98 -5.68 1.24
N GLY A 9 3.50 -5.82 0.01
CA GLY A 9 4.84 -6.35 -0.20
C GLY A 9 5.92 -5.54 0.50
N VAL A 10 5.74 -4.22 0.57
CA VAL A 10 6.68 -3.35 1.28
C VAL A 10 6.52 -3.50 2.79
N VAL A 11 5.30 -3.61 3.31
CA VAL A 11 5.09 -3.89 4.74
C VAL A 11 5.83 -5.16 5.14
N VAL A 12 5.67 -6.23 4.36
CA VAL A 12 6.32 -7.52 4.63
C VAL A 12 7.85 -7.37 4.58
N ALA A 13 8.37 -6.72 3.54
CA ALA A 13 9.82 -6.53 3.41
C ALA A 13 10.41 -5.69 4.53
N LEU A 14 9.68 -4.71 5.05
CA LEU A 14 10.14 -3.89 6.18
C LEU A 14 10.27 -4.72 7.46
N LEU A 15 9.33 -5.64 7.69
CA LEU A 15 9.23 -6.37 8.95
C LEU A 15 9.92 -7.72 8.93
N ASP A 16 10.26 -8.24 7.76
CA ASP A 16 10.98 -9.51 7.60
C ASP A 16 12.36 -9.26 7.02
N ARG A 17 13.37 -9.29 7.89
CA ARG A 17 14.75 -9.00 7.50
C ARG A 17 15.33 -10.03 6.52
N SER A 18 14.71 -11.21 6.42
CA SER A 18 15.15 -12.23 5.48
C SER A 18 14.67 -11.99 4.06
N GLU A 19 13.75 -11.05 3.86
CA GLU A 19 13.28 -10.69 2.53
C GLU A 19 14.38 -10.05 1.70
N ARG A 20 14.49 -10.46 0.44
CA ARG A 20 15.54 -10.00 -0.47
C ARG A 20 15.57 -8.48 -0.62
N LEU A 21 14.41 -7.85 -0.59
CA LEU A 21 14.29 -6.41 -0.79
C LEU A 21 14.12 -5.63 0.51
N HIS A 22 14.44 -6.27 1.66
CA HIS A 22 14.33 -5.61 2.96
C HIS A 22 15.10 -4.29 3.01
N GLU A 23 16.39 -4.32 2.64
CA GLU A 23 17.23 -3.13 2.74
C GLU A 23 16.79 -2.03 1.79
N ALA A 24 16.38 -2.38 0.57
CA ALA A 24 15.89 -1.39 -0.40
C ALA A 24 14.62 -0.71 0.10
N CYS A 25 13.70 -1.48 0.68
CA CYS A 25 12.45 -0.93 1.22
C CYS A 25 12.72 -0.07 2.46
N ALA A 26 13.57 -0.53 3.36
CA ALA A 26 13.93 0.23 4.56
C ALA A 26 14.57 1.57 4.20
N ALA A 27 15.49 1.56 3.22
CA ALA A 27 16.13 2.79 2.76
C ALA A 27 15.13 3.75 2.12
N ALA A 28 14.21 3.23 1.31
CA ALA A 28 13.18 4.05 0.67
C ALA A 28 12.28 4.73 1.71
N VAL A 29 11.85 3.97 2.71
CA VAL A 29 11.00 4.51 3.79
C VAL A 29 11.73 5.57 4.60
N GLU A 30 13.02 5.35 4.89
CA GLU A 30 13.82 6.28 5.66
C GLU A 30 13.95 7.64 4.97
N GLU A 31 13.96 7.66 3.64
CA GLU A 31 14.06 8.91 2.86
C GLU A 31 12.73 9.65 2.75
N ILE A 32 11.61 9.00 3.07
CA ILE A 32 10.29 9.60 2.95
C ILE A 32 9.94 10.36 4.23
N GLU A 33 9.71 11.67 4.09
CA GLU A 33 9.26 12.51 5.20
C GLU A 33 7.75 12.64 5.27
N ALA A 34 7.04 12.28 4.19
CA ALA A 34 5.60 12.35 4.11
C ALA A 34 4.93 11.22 4.90
N PRO A 35 3.67 11.38 5.31
CA PRO A 35 2.93 10.29 5.94
C PRO A 35 2.80 9.08 5.01
N LEU A 36 2.92 7.88 5.58
CA LEU A 36 2.62 6.63 4.86
C LEU A 36 1.17 6.26 5.12
N ILE A 37 0.38 6.13 4.07
CA ILE A 37 -1.04 5.80 4.18
C ILE A 37 -1.34 4.48 3.51
N THR A 38 -2.29 3.75 4.08
CA THR A 38 -2.68 2.45 3.57
C THR A 38 -4.15 2.17 3.91
N CYS A 39 -4.57 0.92 3.79
CA CYS A 39 -5.93 0.49 4.07
C CYS A 39 -5.93 -0.79 4.88
N GLU A 40 -7.07 -1.12 5.48
CA GLU A 40 -7.17 -2.32 6.30
C GLU A 40 -6.97 -3.60 5.50
N ALA A 41 -7.31 -3.60 4.21
CA ALA A 41 -7.07 -4.76 3.35
C ALA A 41 -5.57 -5.08 3.26
N VAL A 42 -4.71 -4.05 3.18
CA VAL A 42 -3.26 -4.23 3.19
C VAL A 42 -2.80 -4.80 4.54
N ILE A 43 -3.35 -4.30 5.64
CA ILE A 43 -3.01 -4.80 6.98
C ILE A 43 -3.39 -6.28 7.11
N ALA A 44 -4.58 -6.66 6.67
CA ALA A 44 -5.04 -8.05 6.73
C ALA A 44 -4.16 -8.98 5.90
N GLU A 45 -3.80 -8.55 4.69
CA GLU A 45 -2.93 -9.34 3.82
C GLU A 45 -1.53 -9.46 4.41
N SER A 46 -1.02 -8.39 5.02
CA SER A 46 0.28 -8.40 5.70
C SER A 46 0.29 -9.40 6.86
N PHE A 47 -0.78 -9.44 7.63
CA PHE A 47 -0.94 -10.41 8.73
C PHE A 47 -0.81 -11.84 8.21
N TYR A 48 -1.51 -12.13 7.11
CA TYR A 48 -1.46 -13.47 6.53
C TYR A 48 -0.04 -13.84 6.11
N LEU A 49 0.62 -12.95 5.40
CA LEU A 49 1.96 -13.22 4.86
C LEU A 49 3.03 -13.30 5.96
N LEU A 50 2.83 -12.59 7.06
CA LEU A 50 3.77 -12.57 8.19
C LEU A 50 3.40 -13.57 9.31
N ARG A 51 2.39 -14.39 9.12
CA ARG A 51 1.83 -15.22 10.20
C ARG A 51 2.83 -16.18 10.85
N ASN A 52 3.84 -16.60 10.12
CA ASN A 52 4.83 -17.55 10.62
C ASN A 52 6.09 -16.87 11.18
N LEU A 53 6.15 -15.54 11.18
CA LEU A 53 7.28 -14.80 11.73
C LEU A 53 6.89 -14.28 13.11
N ALA A 54 7.56 -14.77 14.15
CA ALA A 54 7.24 -14.41 15.54
C ALA A 54 7.32 -12.89 15.75
N GLY A 55 6.27 -12.34 16.35
CA GLY A 55 6.20 -10.91 16.68
C GLY A 55 5.90 -9.98 15.53
N ALA A 56 5.82 -10.47 14.29
CA ALA A 56 5.63 -9.61 13.12
C ALA A 56 4.26 -8.95 13.09
N SER A 57 3.20 -9.70 13.39
CA SER A 57 1.84 -9.13 13.39
C SER A 57 1.70 -8.02 14.44
N GLU A 58 2.28 -8.23 15.61
CA GLU A 58 2.29 -7.17 16.64
C GLU A 58 3.06 -5.94 16.16
N ALA A 59 4.17 -6.14 15.45
CA ALA A 59 4.97 -5.03 14.92
C ALA A 59 4.18 -4.22 13.89
N VAL A 60 3.35 -4.87 13.06
CA VAL A 60 2.45 -4.15 12.14
C VAL A 60 1.55 -3.21 12.92
N ILE A 61 0.89 -3.73 13.96
CA ILE A 61 -0.04 -2.93 14.78
C ILE A 61 0.69 -1.83 15.55
N GLU A 62 1.90 -2.10 16.04
CA GLU A 62 2.72 -1.07 16.70
C GLU A 62 3.01 0.10 15.78
N ASN A 63 3.26 -0.15 14.50
CA ASN A 63 3.47 0.92 13.51
C ASN A 63 2.19 1.71 13.26
N VAL A 64 1.03 1.06 13.30
CA VAL A 64 -0.26 1.75 13.21
C VAL A 64 -0.49 2.61 14.46
N GLU A 65 -0.25 2.05 15.63
CA GLU A 65 -0.43 2.74 16.90
C GLU A 65 0.48 3.97 16.99
N ALA A 66 1.72 3.85 16.53
CA ALA A 66 2.69 4.93 16.55
C ALA A 66 2.43 6.00 15.48
N GLY A 67 1.46 5.78 14.59
CA GLY A 67 1.15 6.72 13.52
C GLY A 67 2.09 6.67 12.33
N ILE A 68 2.97 5.65 12.27
CA ILE A 68 3.88 5.47 11.14
C ILE A 68 3.11 4.95 9.93
N PHE A 69 2.23 3.97 10.13
CA PHE A 69 1.28 3.51 9.12
C PHE A 69 -0.08 4.11 9.45
N GLN A 70 -0.56 5.02 8.61
CA GLN A 70 -1.85 5.67 8.81
C GLN A 70 -2.91 5.03 7.91
N ILE A 71 -4.14 4.92 8.42
CA ILE A 71 -5.23 4.27 7.70
C ILE A 71 -6.41 5.26 7.56
N PRO A 72 -6.27 6.32 6.74
CA PRO A 72 -7.33 7.30 6.54
C PRO A 72 -8.33 6.81 5.48
N PHE A 73 -8.87 5.63 5.67
CA PHE A 73 -9.70 4.97 4.65
C PHE A 73 -10.83 4.21 5.31
N GLN A 74 -12.07 4.49 4.89
CA GLN A 74 -13.24 3.73 5.31
C GLN A 74 -13.89 3.15 4.06
N LEU A 75 -13.85 1.84 3.92
CA LEU A 75 -14.36 1.15 2.74
C LEU A 75 -15.82 1.51 2.45
N SER A 76 -16.63 1.60 3.50
CA SER A 76 -18.06 1.91 3.33
C SER A 76 -18.30 3.27 2.70
N HIS A 77 -17.43 4.25 2.95
CA HIS A 77 -17.53 5.57 2.35
C HIS A 77 -17.01 5.60 0.91
N GLU A 78 -16.20 4.62 0.53
CA GLU A 78 -15.54 4.58 -0.77
C GLU A 78 -16.14 3.54 -1.72
N ALA A 79 -17.24 2.90 -1.31
CA ALA A 79 -17.78 1.74 -2.03
C ALA A 79 -18.14 2.04 -3.48
N ALA A 80 -18.72 3.21 -3.77
CA ALA A 80 -19.08 3.57 -5.13
C ALA A 80 -17.85 3.69 -6.04
N GLY A 81 -16.80 4.37 -5.54
CA GLY A 81 -15.55 4.52 -6.27
C GLY A 81 -14.82 3.19 -6.45
N LEU A 82 -14.84 2.34 -5.43
CA LEU A 82 -14.25 1.00 -5.52
C LEU A 82 -14.93 0.16 -6.59
N LYS A 83 -16.26 0.23 -6.67
CA LYS A 83 -17.01 -0.52 -7.68
C LYS A 83 -16.58 -0.11 -9.09
N GLN A 84 -16.36 1.18 -9.32
CA GLN A 84 -15.89 1.67 -10.61
C GLN A 84 -14.49 1.14 -10.95
N ILE A 85 -13.60 1.10 -9.96
CA ILE A 85 -12.25 0.57 -10.14
C ILE A 85 -12.28 -0.92 -10.46
N LEU A 86 -13.08 -1.69 -9.73
CA LEU A 86 -13.24 -3.12 -9.98
C LEU A 86 -13.75 -3.40 -11.39
N ARG A 87 -14.69 -2.58 -11.88
CA ARG A 87 -15.19 -2.70 -13.24
C ARG A 87 -14.14 -2.35 -14.28
N LYS A 88 -13.38 -1.30 -14.04
CA LYS A 88 -12.34 -0.85 -14.98
C LYS A 88 -11.27 -1.92 -15.18
N TYR A 89 -10.90 -2.63 -14.11
CA TYR A 89 -9.82 -3.62 -14.13
C TYR A 89 -10.33 -5.07 -14.02
N ARG A 90 -11.57 -5.33 -14.40
CA ARG A 90 -12.18 -6.67 -14.25
C ARG A 90 -11.36 -7.76 -14.93
N ASP A 91 -10.75 -7.45 -16.07
CA ASP A 91 -9.99 -8.42 -16.86
C ASP A 91 -8.64 -8.77 -16.21
N ARG A 92 -8.20 -7.98 -15.26
CA ARG A 92 -6.96 -8.20 -14.54
C ARG A 92 -7.15 -8.85 -13.18
N LYS A 93 -8.39 -9.08 -12.79
CA LYS A 93 -8.73 -9.67 -11.47
C LYS A 93 -8.09 -8.89 -10.32
N ILE A 94 -8.22 -7.57 -10.36
CA ILE A 94 -7.71 -6.69 -9.32
C ILE A 94 -8.27 -7.10 -7.95
N ASP A 95 -7.43 -7.17 -6.93
CA ASP A 95 -7.88 -7.52 -5.60
C ASP A 95 -8.32 -6.27 -4.82
N LEU A 96 -8.92 -6.50 -3.64
CA LEU A 96 -9.47 -5.42 -2.82
C LEU A 96 -8.37 -4.46 -2.34
N ALA A 97 -7.22 -4.97 -1.93
CA ALA A 97 -6.15 -4.12 -1.43
C ALA A 97 -5.68 -3.14 -2.52
N ASP A 98 -5.46 -3.64 -3.72
CA ASP A 98 -5.04 -2.80 -4.85
C ASP A 98 -6.10 -1.75 -5.20
N ALA A 99 -7.37 -2.15 -5.23
CA ALA A 99 -8.47 -1.22 -5.51
C ALA A 99 -8.55 -0.12 -4.45
N CYS A 100 -8.37 -0.47 -3.18
CA CYS A 100 -8.37 0.50 -2.09
C CYS A 100 -7.20 1.49 -2.21
N LEU A 101 -6.02 1.01 -2.59
CA LEU A 101 -4.85 1.89 -2.78
C LEU A 101 -5.07 2.87 -3.94
N ILE A 102 -5.66 2.41 -5.04
CA ILE A 102 -6.01 3.31 -6.14
C ILE A 102 -7.00 4.37 -5.66
N ARG A 103 -7.99 3.96 -4.87
CA ARG A 103 -8.99 4.89 -4.34
C ARG A 103 -8.36 5.92 -3.40
N LEU A 104 -7.39 5.49 -2.58
CA LEU A 104 -6.62 6.41 -1.73
C LEU A 104 -5.84 7.42 -2.56
N ALA A 105 -5.22 6.97 -3.67
CA ALA A 105 -4.53 7.88 -4.58
C ALA A 105 -5.46 8.96 -5.10
N ASP A 106 -6.68 8.58 -5.48
CA ASP A 106 -7.69 9.54 -5.94
C ASP A 106 -8.04 10.55 -4.83
N GLU A 107 -8.29 10.06 -3.62
CA GLU A 107 -8.71 10.90 -2.50
C GLU A 107 -7.64 11.90 -2.08
N PHE A 108 -6.39 11.47 -2.03
CA PHE A 108 -5.29 12.30 -1.55
C PHE A 108 -4.50 12.97 -2.66
N GLY A 109 -4.85 12.70 -3.92
CA GLY A 109 -4.18 13.30 -5.07
C GLY A 109 -2.70 12.97 -5.13
N THR A 110 -2.33 11.73 -4.82
CA THR A 110 -0.93 11.30 -4.78
C THR A 110 -0.65 10.18 -5.76
N ALA A 111 0.49 10.28 -6.44
CA ALA A 111 0.97 9.24 -7.35
C ALA A 111 1.98 8.30 -6.70
N ASP A 112 2.53 8.67 -5.53
CA ASP A 112 3.66 7.97 -4.92
C ASP A 112 3.19 6.74 -4.17
N ILE A 113 3.75 5.57 -4.52
CA ILE A 113 3.40 4.32 -3.89
C ILE A 113 4.64 3.47 -3.61
N LEU A 114 4.73 3.01 -2.37
CA LEU A 114 5.70 2.01 -1.97
C LEU A 114 5.11 0.64 -2.28
N THR A 115 5.59 0.01 -3.34
CA THR A 115 5.08 -1.29 -3.79
C THR A 115 6.17 -2.10 -4.47
N LEU A 116 6.05 -3.41 -4.39
CA LEU A 116 6.87 -4.36 -5.12
C LEU A 116 6.07 -5.05 -6.23
N ASP A 117 4.81 -4.66 -6.41
CA ASP A 117 3.88 -5.26 -7.36
C ASP A 117 3.90 -4.47 -8.67
N GLN A 118 4.36 -5.12 -9.74
CA GLN A 118 4.47 -4.50 -11.06
C GLN A 118 3.12 -4.13 -11.68
N ASP A 119 2.02 -4.63 -11.15
CA ASP A 119 0.69 -4.25 -11.61
C ASP A 119 0.45 -2.75 -11.46
N PHE A 120 1.11 -2.09 -10.49
CA PHE A 120 1.00 -0.63 -10.33
C PHE A 120 1.67 0.16 -11.45
N ALA A 121 2.43 -0.47 -12.32
CA ALA A 121 2.89 0.15 -13.56
C ALA A 121 1.75 0.28 -14.58
N ILE A 122 0.69 -0.51 -14.41
CA ILE A 122 -0.47 -0.55 -15.32
C ILE A 122 -1.65 0.23 -14.77
N TYR A 123 -1.90 0.13 -13.45
CA TYR A 123 -3.01 0.86 -12.82
C TYR A 123 -2.83 2.37 -13.00
N ARG A 124 -3.94 3.07 -13.00
CA ARG A 124 -3.99 4.53 -13.11
C ARG A 124 -4.86 5.10 -12.01
N TRP A 125 -4.56 6.32 -11.62
CA TRP A 125 -5.34 7.03 -10.61
C TRP A 125 -5.77 8.39 -11.17
N GLY A 126 -6.76 9.01 -10.51
CA GLY A 126 -7.25 10.31 -10.94
C GLY A 126 -7.73 10.28 -12.39
N LYS A 127 -7.33 11.28 -13.18
CA LYS A 127 -7.68 11.33 -14.60
C LYS A 127 -6.61 10.59 -15.41
N ASN A 128 -6.57 9.27 -15.25
CA ASN A 128 -5.70 8.38 -16.00
C ASN A 128 -4.20 8.68 -15.82
N LYS A 129 -3.81 9.03 -14.60
CA LYS A 129 -2.42 9.35 -14.26
C LYS A 129 -1.65 8.10 -13.83
N PRO A 130 -0.34 7.99 -14.19
CA PRO A 130 0.47 6.86 -13.74
C PRO A 130 0.89 7.00 -12.29
N PHE A 131 1.19 5.86 -11.65
CA PHE A 131 1.81 5.83 -10.34
C PHE A 131 3.32 5.99 -10.45
N ARG A 132 3.93 6.56 -9.42
CA ARG A 132 5.38 6.59 -9.24
C ARG A 132 5.73 5.55 -8.19
N MET A 133 6.33 4.45 -8.65
CA MET A 133 6.62 3.29 -7.80
C MET A 133 7.94 3.46 -7.06
N LEU A 134 7.93 3.17 -5.76
CA LEU A 134 9.10 3.18 -4.88
C LEU A 134 9.17 1.82 -4.16
N PRO A 135 10.35 1.30 -3.78
CA PRO A 135 11.66 1.82 -4.16
C PRO A 135 11.93 1.64 -5.65
N ARG A 136 12.77 2.51 -6.19
CA ARG A 136 13.21 2.37 -7.57
C ARG A 136 14.25 1.25 -7.62
N THR A 137 14.04 0.29 -8.51
CA THR A 137 14.93 -0.86 -8.65
C THR A 137 15.52 -0.90 -10.04
#